data_96b4c3290a4e456fac9e1d6fc9fdc610
#
_entry.id   96b4c3290a4e456fac9e1d6fc9fdc610
#
_cell.length_a   1.000
_cell.length_b   1.000
_cell.length_c   1.000
_cell.angle_alpha   90.00
_cell.angle_beta   90.00
_cell.angle_gamma   90.00
#
_symmetry.space_group_name_H-M   'P 1'
#
loop_
_entity.id
_entity.type
_entity.pdbx_description
1 polymer ?
#
loop_
_entity_poly.entity_id
_entity_poly.type
_entity_poly.pdbx_seq_one_letter_code
_entity_poly.pdbx_strand_id
1 'polypeptide(L)'
;MTAEAASVYPSLENRPIKKPICLFDVDGTLTPARLGASPEMLQLLSQLRHKCAIGYVGGSDLAKQQEQLGSQTTSVTSLFDFCFAENGLVAFRMGQPLKSNSFIQWLGEEKYQKLVDFCLRYIADLRLPKKRGTFVEFRNGMVNISPIGRNASTQERLDFQEYDKVHNIRKTMVEALKKEFPDYGLTYSIGGQISFDVFPNGWDKTYCLQHVEAEKNISGVEFSTIHFFGDKAFEGGNDWEIYIDKRTTGHAVNTPEDTMKLLRDMFDLN
;
A
#
# COMPACT_ATOMS: atom_id res chain seq x y z
N MET A 1 -17.66 3.93 -29.83
CA MET A 1 -16.88 2.74 -29.48
C MET A 1 -15.43 3.06 -29.83
N THR A 2 -14.66 3.51 -28.86
CA THR A 2 -13.21 3.69 -29.02
C THR A 2 -12.58 2.31 -28.98
N ALA A 3 -11.91 1.92 -30.08
CA ALA A 3 -11.14 0.68 -30.11
C ALA A 3 -10.10 0.73 -28.97
N GLU A 4 -10.20 -0.20 -28.01
CA GLU A 4 -9.13 -0.42 -27.04
C GLU A 4 -7.87 -0.76 -27.84
N ALA A 5 -6.81 0.04 -27.66
CA ALA A 5 -5.52 -0.29 -28.22
C ALA A 5 -5.10 -1.65 -27.63
N ALA A 6 -4.85 -2.63 -28.49
CA ALA A 6 -4.41 -3.95 -28.06
C ALA A 6 -3.18 -3.80 -27.19
N SER A 7 -3.20 -4.45 -26.00
CA SER A 7 -2.05 -4.46 -25.09
C SER A 7 -0.81 -5.00 -25.81
N VAL A 8 0.32 -4.33 -25.66
CA VAL A 8 1.61 -4.79 -26.21
C VAL A 8 2.13 -6.06 -25.50
N TYR A 9 1.52 -6.41 -24.37
CA TYR A 9 1.90 -7.59 -23.58
C TYR A 9 0.99 -8.78 -23.91
N PRO A 10 1.53 -10.03 -23.91
CA PRO A 10 0.71 -11.23 -24.05
C PRO A 10 -0.36 -11.29 -22.94
N SER A 11 -1.51 -11.88 -23.24
CA SER A 11 -2.50 -12.21 -22.20
C SER A 11 -1.89 -13.15 -21.16
N LEU A 12 -2.42 -13.16 -19.94
CA LEU A 12 -1.85 -13.91 -18.81
C LEU A 12 -1.68 -15.40 -19.14
N GLU A 13 -2.63 -16.00 -19.87
CA GLU A 13 -2.61 -17.38 -20.32
C GLU A 13 -1.55 -17.69 -21.37
N ASN A 14 -1.06 -16.67 -22.09
CA ASN A 14 -0.10 -16.80 -23.19
C ASN A 14 1.33 -16.45 -22.80
N ARG A 15 1.58 -16.12 -21.53
CA ARG A 15 2.93 -15.82 -21.04
C ARG A 15 3.77 -17.10 -20.87
N PRO A 16 5.10 -17.01 -21.10
CA PRO A 16 5.99 -18.17 -20.94
C PRO A 16 5.95 -18.78 -19.54
N ILE A 17 5.85 -17.94 -18.50
CA ILE A 17 5.81 -18.34 -17.09
C ILE A 17 4.44 -18.02 -16.51
N LYS A 18 3.54 -19.01 -16.46
CA LYS A 18 2.12 -18.83 -16.17
C LYS A 18 1.77 -18.90 -14.69
N LYS A 19 2.54 -19.64 -13.90
CA LYS A 19 2.18 -19.96 -12.51
C LYS A 19 2.52 -18.86 -11.50
N PRO A 20 3.66 -18.17 -11.56
CA PRO A 20 3.98 -17.12 -10.63
C PRO A 20 3.36 -15.78 -11.03
N ILE A 21 3.06 -15.00 -10.00
CA ILE A 21 2.89 -13.54 -10.09
C ILE A 21 3.92 -12.88 -9.18
N CYS A 22 4.49 -11.77 -9.62
CA CYS A 22 5.35 -10.92 -8.80
C CYS A 22 4.60 -9.67 -8.35
N LEU A 23 4.45 -9.51 -7.04
CA LEU A 23 3.89 -8.33 -6.39
C LEU A 23 5.00 -7.54 -5.72
N PHE A 24 4.96 -6.23 -5.87
CA PHE A 24 5.99 -5.32 -5.37
C PHE A 24 5.39 -4.27 -4.45
N ASP A 25 6.03 -3.98 -3.31
CA ASP A 25 5.89 -2.68 -2.69
C ASP A 25 6.47 -1.60 -3.60
N VAL A 26 6.18 -0.33 -3.32
CA VAL A 26 6.60 0.81 -4.15
C VAL A 26 7.82 1.52 -3.56
N ASP A 27 7.65 2.16 -2.39
CA ASP A 27 8.68 2.97 -1.76
C ASP A 27 9.81 2.10 -1.17
N GLY A 28 11.04 2.27 -1.62
CA GLY A 28 12.20 1.46 -1.18
C GLY A 28 12.34 0.12 -1.93
N THR A 29 11.36 -0.25 -2.74
CA THR A 29 11.33 -1.52 -3.50
C THR A 29 11.40 -1.32 -5.00
N LEU A 30 10.47 -0.58 -5.60
CA LEU A 30 10.47 -0.19 -7.02
C LEU A 30 11.07 1.20 -7.24
N THR A 31 11.00 2.04 -6.23
CA THR A 31 11.46 3.43 -6.28
C THR A 31 12.27 3.75 -5.03
N PRO A 32 13.23 4.67 -5.09
CA PRO A 32 13.71 5.31 -3.86
C PRO A 32 12.53 5.97 -3.15
N ALA A 33 12.55 5.98 -1.82
CA ALA A 33 11.41 6.47 -1.03
C ALA A 33 10.93 7.86 -1.48
N ARG A 34 9.66 7.96 -1.88
CA ARG A 34 8.97 9.17 -2.36
C ARG A 34 9.47 9.75 -3.69
N LEU A 35 10.34 9.05 -4.40
CA LEU A 35 10.83 9.42 -5.72
C LEU A 35 10.19 8.55 -6.81
N GLY A 36 10.44 8.90 -8.07
CA GLY A 36 9.99 8.12 -9.23
C GLY A 36 10.87 6.90 -9.48
N ALA A 37 10.32 5.90 -10.15
CA ALA A 37 11.07 4.75 -10.64
C ALA A 37 12.09 5.15 -11.71
N SER A 38 13.25 4.51 -11.67
CA SER A 38 14.27 4.72 -12.70
C SER A 38 13.80 4.15 -14.05
N PRO A 39 14.26 4.72 -15.18
CA PRO A 39 13.99 4.14 -16.51
C PRO A 39 14.42 2.68 -16.62
N GLU A 40 15.52 2.31 -15.95
CA GLU A 40 16.03 0.94 -15.91
C GLU A 40 15.04 0.00 -15.20
N MET A 41 14.51 0.40 -14.04
CA MET A 41 13.49 -0.36 -13.32
C MET A 41 12.24 -0.56 -14.19
N LEU A 42 11.73 0.50 -14.83
CA LEU A 42 10.54 0.41 -15.68
C LEU A 42 10.79 -0.51 -16.90
N GLN A 43 11.98 -0.46 -17.49
CA GLN A 43 12.35 -1.36 -18.57
C GLN A 43 12.41 -2.82 -18.10
N LEU A 44 13.00 -3.09 -16.94
CA LEU A 44 13.09 -4.43 -16.37
C LEU A 44 11.69 -5.00 -16.04
N LEU A 45 10.82 -4.18 -15.45
CA LEU A 45 9.43 -4.56 -15.21
C LEU A 45 8.66 -4.87 -16.51
N SER A 46 8.90 -4.10 -17.57
CA SER A 46 8.33 -4.39 -18.88
C SER A 46 8.81 -5.74 -19.43
N GLN A 47 10.10 -6.04 -19.33
CA GLN A 47 10.65 -7.36 -19.72
C GLN A 47 10.04 -8.49 -18.89
N LEU A 48 9.93 -8.31 -17.57
CA LEU A 48 9.33 -9.28 -16.67
C LEU A 48 7.86 -9.55 -17.03
N ARG A 49 7.10 -8.48 -17.34
CA ARG A 49 5.69 -8.56 -17.74
C ARG A 49 5.46 -9.38 -19.02
N HIS A 50 6.42 -9.40 -19.91
CA HIS A 50 6.39 -10.33 -21.06
C HIS A 50 6.55 -11.80 -20.66
N LYS A 51 7.20 -12.07 -19.52
CA LYS A 51 7.48 -13.45 -19.03
C LYS A 51 6.42 -13.96 -18.06
N CYS A 52 6.01 -13.19 -17.07
CA CYS A 52 5.02 -13.58 -16.04
C CYS A 52 4.10 -12.42 -15.66
N ALA A 53 3.08 -12.69 -14.84
CA ALA A 53 2.20 -11.66 -14.28
C ALA A 53 2.95 -10.78 -13.28
N ILE A 54 2.66 -9.47 -13.31
CA ILE A 54 3.22 -8.51 -12.37
C ILE A 54 2.15 -7.60 -11.80
N GLY A 55 2.36 -7.17 -10.54
CA GLY A 55 1.52 -6.17 -9.89
C GLY A 55 2.29 -5.39 -8.84
N TYR A 56 1.74 -4.28 -8.39
CA TYR A 56 2.26 -3.60 -7.21
C TYR A 56 1.18 -3.48 -6.13
N VAL A 57 1.61 -3.34 -4.88
CA VAL A 57 0.75 -3.06 -3.74
C VAL A 57 1.38 -1.99 -2.87
N GLY A 58 0.74 -0.83 -2.79
CA GLY A 58 1.22 0.31 -1.99
C GLY A 58 0.14 0.85 -1.07
N GLY A 59 0.54 1.38 0.09
CA GLY A 59 -0.36 2.02 1.05
C GLY A 59 -0.84 3.41 0.62
N SER A 60 -0.20 4.04 -0.37
CA SER A 60 -0.58 5.35 -0.91
C SER A 60 -1.77 5.24 -1.87
N ASP A 61 -2.42 6.37 -2.13
CA ASP A 61 -3.47 6.49 -3.13
C ASP A 61 -2.91 6.33 -4.56
N LEU A 62 -3.83 6.15 -5.52
CA LEU A 62 -3.47 5.96 -6.93
C LEU A 62 -2.76 7.17 -7.54
N ALA A 63 -3.10 8.39 -7.11
CA ALA A 63 -2.47 9.60 -7.63
C ALA A 63 -0.97 9.65 -7.29
N LYS A 64 -0.63 9.28 -6.05
CA LYS A 64 0.77 9.18 -5.62
C LYS A 64 1.52 8.09 -6.37
N GLN A 65 0.91 6.96 -6.62
CA GLN A 65 1.52 5.87 -7.39
C GLN A 65 1.67 6.24 -8.86
N GLN A 66 0.75 7.04 -9.43
CA GLN A 66 0.90 7.61 -10.76
C GLN A 66 2.12 8.55 -10.84
N GLU A 67 2.38 9.37 -9.82
CA GLU A 67 3.58 10.21 -9.76
C GLU A 67 4.87 9.39 -9.72
N GLN A 68 4.88 8.26 -9.00
CA GLN A 68 6.08 7.47 -8.76
C GLN A 68 6.39 6.47 -9.88
N LEU A 69 5.39 5.84 -10.45
CA LEU A 69 5.55 4.74 -11.41
C LEU A 69 5.10 5.11 -12.83
N GLY A 70 4.15 6.03 -12.96
CA GLY A 70 3.63 6.47 -14.25
C GLY A 70 4.38 7.66 -14.83
N SER A 71 3.80 8.27 -15.85
CA SER A 71 4.28 9.50 -16.46
C SER A 71 3.10 10.37 -16.91
N GLN A 72 3.38 11.52 -17.52
CA GLN A 72 2.33 12.36 -18.13
C GLN A 72 1.60 11.67 -19.30
N THR A 73 2.25 10.71 -19.94
CA THR A 73 1.73 10.00 -21.12
C THR A 73 1.36 8.55 -20.86
N THR A 74 1.78 8.00 -19.71
CA THR A 74 1.60 6.58 -19.38
C THR A 74 0.93 6.42 -18.01
N SER A 75 -0.28 5.86 -18.04
CA SER A 75 -0.97 5.52 -16.79
C SER A 75 -0.27 4.38 -16.07
N VAL A 76 -0.10 4.49 -14.75
CA VAL A 76 0.42 3.40 -13.92
C VAL A 76 -0.40 2.12 -14.08
N THR A 77 -1.72 2.24 -14.29
CA THR A 77 -2.61 1.10 -14.48
C THR A 77 -2.38 0.34 -15.79
N SER A 78 -1.62 0.93 -16.74
CA SER A 78 -1.22 0.27 -17.98
C SER A 78 0.13 -0.45 -17.90
N LEU A 79 0.94 -0.15 -16.87
CA LEU A 79 2.29 -0.71 -16.70
C LEU A 79 2.29 -2.09 -16.03
N PHE A 80 1.26 -2.39 -15.25
CA PHE A 80 1.13 -3.63 -14.50
C PHE A 80 -0.14 -4.38 -14.88
N ASP A 81 -0.21 -5.65 -14.56
CA ASP A 81 -1.43 -6.46 -14.71
C ASP A 81 -2.39 -6.22 -13.56
N PHE A 82 -1.83 -6.03 -12.37
CA PHE A 82 -2.55 -5.72 -11.14
C PHE A 82 -1.96 -4.47 -10.48
N CYS A 83 -2.82 -3.53 -10.16
CA CYS A 83 -2.44 -2.29 -9.49
C CYS A 83 -3.26 -2.17 -8.22
N PHE A 84 -2.59 -2.18 -7.07
CA PHE A 84 -3.22 -2.16 -5.76
C PHE A 84 -2.80 -0.90 -5.00
N ALA A 85 -3.63 0.15 -5.09
CA ALA A 85 -3.53 1.33 -4.27
C ALA A 85 -4.29 1.13 -2.95
N GLU A 86 -3.91 1.87 -1.91
CA GLU A 86 -4.51 1.75 -0.58
C GLU A 86 -4.61 0.27 -0.13
N ASN A 87 -3.49 -0.47 -0.27
CA ASN A 87 -3.37 -1.90 0.07
C ASN A 87 -4.29 -2.85 -0.75
N GLY A 88 -4.85 -2.38 -1.86
CA GLY A 88 -5.77 -3.15 -2.71
C GLY A 88 -7.24 -2.79 -2.54
N LEU A 89 -7.56 -1.77 -1.72
CA LEU A 89 -8.91 -1.23 -1.62
C LEU A 89 -9.33 -0.47 -2.88
N VAL A 90 -8.37 0.16 -3.53
CA VAL A 90 -8.49 0.69 -4.88
C VAL A 90 -7.65 -0.19 -5.79
N ALA A 91 -8.32 -1.05 -6.56
CA ALA A 91 -7.67 -2.10 -7.33
C ALA A 91 -8.01 -2.00 -8.82
N PHE A 92 -7.02 -2.30 -9.65
CA PHE A 92 -7.18 -2.42 -11.10
C PHE A 92 -6.59 -3.74 -11.57
N ARG A 93 -7.25 -4.35 -12.54
CA ARG A 93 -6.81 -5.52 -13.26
C ARG A 93 -6.73 -5.19 -14.75
N MET A 94 -5.56 -5.34 -15.35
CA MET A 94 -5.34 -5.05 -16.80
C MET A 94 -5.87 -3.66 -17.20
N GLY A 95 -5.66 -2.65 -16.34
CA GLY A 95 -6.14 -1.28 -16.55
C GLY A 95 -7.62 -1.04 -16.22
N GLN A 96 -8.40 -2.08 -15.96
CA GLN A 96 -9.83 -1.96 -15.61
C GLN A 96 -10.03 -1.94 -14.09
N PRO A 97 -10.86 -1.02 -13.55
CA PRO A 97 -11.11 -0.96 -12.12
C PRO A 97 -11.85 -2.21 -11.62
N LEU A 98 -11.44 -2.70 -10.47
CA LEU A 98 -12.15 -3.74 -9.73
C LEU A 98 -13.09 -3.11 -8.71
N LYS A 99 -13.99 -3.92 -8.13
CA LYS A 99 -14.89 -3.46 -7.08
C LYS A 99 -14.06 -2.96 -5.89
N SER A 100 -14.25 -1.71 -5.52
CA SER A 100 -13.62 -1.09 -4.36
C SER A 100 -14.49 -1.27 -3.12
N ASN A 101 -13.85 -1.42 -1.96
CA ASN A 101 -14.50 -1.28 -0.66
C ASN A 101 -14.16 0.08 -0.05
N SER A 102 -15.05 0.58 0.80
CA SER A 102 -14.88 1.86 1.48
C SER A 102 -14.94 1.67 2.99
N PHE A 103 -14.01 2.28 3.70
CA PHE A 103 -13.95 2.24 5.16
C PHE A 103 -15.27 2.71 5.79
N ILE A 104 -15.85 3.79 5.26
CA ILE A 104 -17.11 4.32 5.77
C ILE A 104 -18.30 3.38 5.50
N GLN A 105 -18.32 2.72 4.34
CA GLN A 105 -19.36 1.72 4.04
C GLN A 105 -19.24 0.49 4.93
N TRP A 106 -18.02 0.11 5.29
CA TRP A 106 -17.76 -1.04 6.15
C TRP A 106 -18.07 -0.73 7.63
N LEU A 107 -17.57 0.40 8.17
CA LEU A 107 -17.73 0.77 9.58
C LEU A 107 -19.14 1.32 9.89
N GLY A 108 -19.69 2.07 8.96
CA GLY A 108 -20.93 2.84 9.13
C GLY A 108 -20.66 4.24 9.73
N GLU A 109 -21.48 5.21 9.29
CA GLU A 109 -21.31 6.62 9.64
C GLU A 109 -21.36 6.86 11.15
N GLU A 110 -22.29 6.22 11.86
CA GLU A 110 -22.45 6.42 13.30
C GLU A 110 -21.22 6.00 14.10
N LYS A 111 -20.64 4.83 13.78
CA LYS A 111 -19.42 4.36 14.43
C LYS A 111 -18.22 5.24 14.05
N TYR A 112 -18.15 5.68 12.80
CA TYR A 112 -17.10 6.57 12.32
C TYR A 112 -17.11 7.90 13.06
N GLN A 113 -18.28 8.53 13.24
CA GLN A 113 -18.40 9.79 14.00
C GLN A 113 -17.96 9.62 15.44
N LYS A 114 -18.35 8.53 16.12
CA LYS A 114 -17.89 8.23 17.48
C LYS A 114 -16.37 8.12 17.58
N LEU A 115 -15.75 7.44 16.59
CA LEU A 115 -14.29 7.31 16.49
C LEU A 115 -13.62 8.67 16.32
N VAL A 116 -14.13 9.50 15.39
CA VAL A 116 -13.59 10.84 15.13
C VAL A 116 -13.75 11.76 16.33
N ASP A 117 -14.93 11.76 16.95
CA ASP A 117 -15.21 12.55 18.15
C ASP A 117 -14.25 12.22 19.30
N PHE A 118 -14.00 10.94 19.52
CA PHE A 118 -13.02 10.50 20.52
C PHE A 118 -11.62 11.02 20.17
N CYS A 119 -11.18 10.85 18.93
CA CYS A 119 -9.86 11.31 18.49
C CYS A 119 -9.69 12.81 18.69
N LEU A 120 -10.70 13.62 18.33
CA LEU A 120 -10.62 15.06 18.44
C LEU A 120 -10.60 15.53 19.90
N ARG A 121 -11.42 14.93 20.78
CA ARG A 121 -11.40 15.21 22.23
C ARG A 121 -10.05 14.82 22.83
N TYR A 122 -9.57 13.63 22.54
CA TYR A 122 -8.27 13.16 23.02
C TYR A 122 -7.13 14.10 22.61
N ILE A 123 -7.09 14.51 21.34
CA ILE A 123 -6.08 15.44 20.84
C ILE A 123 -6.23 16.83 21.47
N ALA A 124 -7.46 17.30 21.74
CA ALA A 124 -7.69 18.58 22.40
C ALA A 124 -7.05 18.62 23.79
N ASP A 125 -7.14 17.51 24.53
CA ASP A 125 -6.62 17.39 25.90
C ASP A 125 -5.10 17.15 25.94
N LEU A 126 -4.49 16.68 24.86
CA LEU A 126 -3.04 16.50 24.79
C LEU A 126 -2.29 17.83 24.92
N ARG A 127 -1.27 17.88 25.77
CA ARG A 127 -0.31 18.98 25.84
C ARG A 127 0.88 18.67 24.95
N LEU A 128 0.88 19.25 23.75
CA LEU A 128 1.94 19.08 22.74
C LEU A 128 2.63 20.41 22.48
N PRO A 129 3.94 20.40 22.13
CA PRO A 129 4.68 21.62 21.79
C PRO A 129 4.03 22.42 20.66
N LYS A 130 3.42 21.71 19.70
CA LYS A 130 2.79 22.32 18.53
C LYS A 130 1.55 21.51 18.11
N LYS A 131 0.52 22.24 17.61
CA LYS A 131 -0.66 21.68 16.94
C LYS A 131 -0.95 22.54 15.71
N ARG A 132 -1.15 21.93 14.52
CA ARG A 132 -1.29 22.67 13.24
C ARG A 132 -2.59 22.41 12.49
N GLY A 133 -3.23 21.30 12.71
CA GLY A 133 -4.44 20.93 11.99
C GLY A 133 -4.22 19.90 10.90
N THR A 134 -5.26 19.55 10.22
CA THR A 134 -5.77 18.27 9.82
C THR A 134 -5.31 17.17 10.78
N PHE A 135 -6.07 17.03 11.87
CA PHE A 135 -5.78 16.02 12.90
C PHE A 135 -6.36 14.66 12.51
N VAL A 136 -7.48 14.66 11.83
CA VAL A 136 -8.17 13.47 11.31
C VAL A 136 -8.34 13.65 9.81
N GLU A 137 -7.70 12.82 9.02
CA GLU A 137 -7.80 12.83 7.55
C GLU A 137 -8.53 11.58 7.08
N PHE A 138 -9.74 11.77 6.56
CA PHE A 138 -10.55 10.71 5.97
C PHE A 138 -9.97 10.29 4.61
N ARG A 139 -9.84 8.98 4.40
CA ARG A 139 -9.46 8.36 3.13
C ARG A 139 -10.42 7.24 2.79
N ASN A 140 -10.41 6.76 1.54
CA ASN A 140 -11.32 5.71 1.14
C ASN A 140 -11.18 4.42 1.97
N GLY A 141 -9.97 3.98 2.23
CA GLY A 141 -9.68 2.71 2.92
C GLY A 141 -9.32 2.82 4.40
N MET A 142 -9.16 4.04 4.91
CA MET A 142 -8.66 4.26 6.28
C MET A 142 -8.99 5.67 6.76
N VAL A 143 -8.68 5.92 8.03
CA VAL A 143 -8.54 7.27 8.55
C VAL A 143 -7.13 7.44 9.11
N ASN A 144 -6.45 8.54 8.73
CA ASN A 144 -5.14 8.89 9.25
C ASN A 144 -5.29 9.89 10.40
N ILE A 145 -4.72 9.58 11.55
CA ILE A 145 -4.79 10.40 12.77
C ILE A 145 -3.40 10.97 13.07
N SER A 146 -3.31 12.29 13.19
CA SER A 146 -2.08 13.00 13.53
C SER A 146 -2.25 13.89 14.75
N PRO A 147 -1.64 13.58 15.90
CA PRO A 147 -1.76 14.41 17.11
C PRO A 147 -1.30 15.86 16.94
N ILE A 148 -0.28 16.12 16.11
CA ILE A 148 0.16 17.50 15.82
C ILE A 148 -0.48 18.10 14.58
N GLY A 149 -1.16 17.28 13.77
CA GLY A 149 -1.78 17.68 12.52
C GLY A 149 -0.86 17.58 11.29
N ARG A 150 -1.44 17.22 10.16
CA ARG A 150 -0.72 16.96 8.90
C ARG A 150 -0.14 18.22 8.26
N ASN A 151 -0.65 19.42 8.63
CA ASN A 151 -0.15 20.71 8.14
C ASN A 151 1.16 21.14 8.81
N ALA A 152 1.73 20.32 9.71
CA ALA A 152 3.04 20.57 10.29
C ALA A 152 4.13 20.59 9.22
N SER A 153 5.04 21.57 9.32
CA SER A 153 6.20 21.71 8.44
C SER A 153 7.17 20.53 8.59
N THR A 154 8.09 20.36 7.65
CA THR A 154 9.09 19.28 7.70
C THR A 154 9.88 19.29 9.02
N GLN A 155 10.30 20.46 9.48
CA GLN A 155 11.04 20.57 10.74
C GLN A 155 10.15 20.20 11.94
N GLU A 156 8.90 20.67 11.97
CA GLU A 156 7.95 20.33 13.05
C GLU A 156 7.64 18.82 13.10
N ARG A 157 7.66 18.14 11.95
CA ARG A 157 7.50 16.67 11.89
C ARG A 157 8.71 15.95 12.48
N LEU A 158 9.91 16.40 12.17
CA LEU A 158 11.14 15.87 12.75
C LEU A 158 11.18 16.08 14.27
N ASP A 159 10.88 17.31 14.72
CA ASP A 159 10.82 17.65 16.15
C ASP A 159 9.80 16.76 16.89
N PHE A 160 8.63 16.54 16.29
CA PHE A 160 7.62 15.68 16.90
C PHE A 160 8.05 14.21 16.91
N GLN A 161 8.70 13.74 15.87
CA GLN A 161 9.19 12.35 15.82
C GLN A 161 10.16 12.07 16.98
N GLU A 162 11.08 12.98 17.26
CA GLU A 162 11.98 12.85 18.41
C GLU A 162 11.23 12.97 19.76
N TYR A 163 10.28 13.90 19.85
CA TYR A 163 9.43 14.05 21.04
C TYR A 163 8.60 12.77 21.31
N ASP A 164 8.02 12.19 20.26
CA ASP A 164 7.17 10.99 20.38
C ASP A 164 7.95 9.74 20.79
N LYS A 165 9.23 9.59 20.39
CA LYS A 165 10.11 8.53 20.85
C LYS A 165 10.27 8.50 22.37
N VAL A 166 10.26 9.68 23.00
CA VAL A 166 10.42 9.83 24.46
C VAL A 166 9.08 9.71 25.18
N HIS A 167 8.05 10.35 24.63
CA HIS A 167 6.75 10.52 25.30
C HIS A 167 5.68 9.50 24.88
N ASN A 168 5.93 8.69 23.86
CA ASN A 168 5.01 7.65 23.37
C ASN A 168 3.59 8.16 23.05
N ILE A 169 3.45 9.38 22.55
CA ILE A 169 2.17 10.06 22.34
C ILE A 169 1.23 9.22 21.45
N ARG A 170 1.73 8.79 20.27
CA ARG A 170 0.94 7.98 19.33
C ARG A 170 0.61 6.62 19.92
N LYS A 171 1.58 5.97 20.55
CA LYS A 171 1.38 4.65 21.19
C LYS A 171 0.30 4.71 22.26
N THR A 172 0.36 5.68 23.15
CA THR A 172 -0.62 5.85 24.24
C THR A 172 -2.02 6.16 23.67
N MET A 173 -2.10 6.98 22.63
CA MET A 173 -3.38 7.26 21.96
C MET A 173 -3.97 6.01 21.30
N VAL A 174 -3.16 5.18 20.64
CA VAL A 174 -3.58 3.90 20.05
C VAL A 174 -4.08 2.93 21.14
N GLU A 175 -3.40 2.85 22.27
CA GLU A 175 -3.84 2.02 23.40
C GLU A 175 -5.20 2.49 23.95
N ALA A 176 -5.40 3.81 24.05
CA ALA A 176 -6.69 4.38 24.45
C ALA A 176 -7.81 4.06 23.43
N LEU A 177 -7.52 4.16 22.13
CA LEU A 177 -8.48 3.79 21.06
C LEU A 177 -8.85 2.31 21.09
N LYS A 178 -7.87 1.42 21.28
CA LYS A 178 -8.12 -0.03 21.42
C LYS A 178 -9.01 -0.35 22.62
N LYS A 179 -8.84 0.39 23.72
CA LYS A 179 -9.66 0.24 24.93
C LYS A 179 -11.09 0.76 24.73
N GLU A 180 -11.25 1.88 24.04
CA GLU A 180 -12.56 2.51 23.81
C GLU A 180 -13.39 1.76 22.77
N PHE A 181 -12.74 1.22 21.71
CA PHE A 181 -13.41 0.58 20.58
C PHE A 181 -12.97 -0.88 20.37
N PRO A 182 -13.06 -1.77 21.39
CA PRO A 182 -12.55 -3.15 21.29
C PRO A 182 -13.30 -3.96 20.23
N ASP A 183 -14.58 -3.66 19.99
CA ASP A 183 -15.46 -4.43 19.11
C ASP A 183 -15.62 -3.81 17.71
N TYR A 184 -14.80 -2.80 17.37
CA TYR A 184 -14.90 -2.16 16.05
C TYR A 184 -14.16 -2.94 14.95
N GLY A 185 -13.35 -3.95 15.29
CA GLY A 185 -12.59 -4.73 14.32
C GLY A 185 -11.55 -3.90 13.58
N LEU A 186 -10.88 -2.97 14.28
CA LEU A 186 -9.93 -2.02 13.72
C LEU A 186 -8.48 -2.40 14.05
N THR A 187 -7.63 -2.19 13.05
CA THR A 187 -6.17 -2.18 13.18
C THR A 187 -5.69 -0.74 13.28
N TYR A 188 -4.68 -0.54 14.12
CA TYR A 188 -4.02 0.75 14.35
C TYR A 188 -2.54 0.60 14.03
N SER A 189 -2.07 1.24 12.96
CA SER A 189 -0.69 1.13 12.48
C SER A 189 0.04 2.46 12.67
N ILE A 190 1.04 2.47 13.54
CA ILE A 190 1.89 3.67 13.74
C ILE A 190 2.94 3.66 12.63
N GLY A 191 2.78 4.60 11.69
CA GLY A 191 3.69 4.78 10.56
C GLY A 191 4.14 6.22 10.38
N GLY A 192 5.21 6.41 9.61
CA GLY A 192 5.75 7.75 9.35
C GLY A 192 6.18 8.52 10.60
N GLN A 193 6.23 9.85 10.49
CA GLN A 193 6.80 10.72 11.52
C GLN A 193 5.78 11.22 12.55
N ILE A 194 4.51 11.43 12.14
CA ILE A 194 3.56 12.25 12.92
C ILE A 194 2.19 11.63 13.12
N SER A 195 1.87 10.52 12.46
CA SER A 195 0.52 9.96 12.42
C SER A 195 0.50 8.45 12.65
N PHE A 196 -0.69 7.93 12.78
CA PHE A 196 -1.00 6.52 12.66
C PHE A 196 -2.26 6.34 11.82
N ASP A 197 -2.37 5.18 11.19
CA ASP A 197 -3.49 4.82 10.34
C ASP A 197 -4.45 3.89 11.10
N VAL A 198 -5.75 4.07 10.87
CA VAL A 198 -6.82 3.24 11.44
C VAL A 198 -7.65 2.68 10.29
N PHE A 199 -7.72 1.35 10.20
CA PHE A 199 -8.39 0.63 9.13
C PHE A 199 -8.95 -0.71 9.64
N PRO A 200 -9.88 -1.36 8.91
CA PRO A 200 -10.42 -2.65 9.30
C PRO A 200 -9.34 -3.73 9.39
N ASN A 201 -9.52 -4.67 10.31
CA ASN A 201 -8.65 -5.83 10.41
C ASN A 201 -8.56 -6.56 9.06
N GLY A 202 -7.34 -6.89 8.62
CA GLY A 202 -7.10 -7.53 7.33
C GLY A 202 -7.12 -6.59 6.12
N TRP A 203 -7.21 -5.26 6.32
CA TRP A 203 -7.06 -4.25 5.26
C TRP A 203 -5.63 -3.71 5.17
N ASP A 204 -4.66 -4.52 5.58
CA ASP A 204 -3.24 -4.36 5.27
C ASP A 204 -2.93 -4.85 3.84
N LYS A 205 -1.67 -4.96 3.48
CA LYS A 205 -1.27 -5.39 2.13
C LYS A 205 -1.77 -6.79 1.74
N THR A 206 -2.10 -7.65 2.69
CA THR A 206 -2.67 -8.98 2.38
C THR A 206 -4.05 -8.89 1.74
N TYR A 207 -4.75 -7.75 1.90
CA TYR A 207 -6.05 -7.51 1.26
C TYR A 207 -6.00 -7.65 -0.26
N CYS A 208 -4.91 -7.27 -0.90
CA CYS A 208 -4.76 -7.39 -2.37
C CYS A 208 -4.80 -8.85 -2.86
N LEU A 209 -4.42 -9.80 -2.01
CA LEU A 209 -4.31 -11.22 -2.40
C LEU A 209 -5.65 -11.82 -2.83
N GLN A 210 -6.77 -11.36 -2.27
CA GLN A 210 -8.11 -11.81 -2.71
C GLN A 210 -8.38 -11.50 -4.19
N HIS A 211 -7.85 -10.38 -4.70
CA HIS A 211 -8.00 -10.02 -6.10
C HIS A 211 -7.14 -10.90 -7.01
N VAL A 212 -5.94 -11.28 -6.52
CA VAL A 212 -5.04 -12.21 -7.21
C VAL A 212 -5.65 -13.63 -7.27
N GLU A 213 -6.21 -14.09 -6.16
CA GLU A 213 -6.89 -15.40 -6.08
C GLU A 213 -8.15 -15.46 -6.95
N ALA A 214 -8.88 -14.34 -7.06
CA ALA A 214 -10.06 -14.23 -7.89
C ALA A 214 -9.78 -14.40 -9.39
N GLU A 215 -8.53 -14.22 -9.85
CA GLU A 215 -8.13 -14.35 -11.26
C GLU A 215 -8.49 -15.72 -11.84
N LYS A 216 -8.38 -16.78 -11.03
CA LYS A 216 -8.83 -18.13 -11.43
C LYS A 216 -10.28 -18.15 -11.92
N ASN A 217 -11.16 -17.39 -11.28
CA ASN A 217 -12.58 -17.35 -11.66
C ASN A 217 -12.86 -16.37 -12.81
N ILE A 218 -11.95 -15.43 -13.07
CA ILE A 218 -12.12 -14.39 -14.10
C ILE A 218 -11.59 -14.87 -15.45
N SER A 219 -10.36 -15.40 -15.49
CA SER A 219 -9.69 -15.80 -16.73
C SER A 219 -9.30 -17.29 -16.78
N GLY A 220 -9.49 -18.02 -15.69
CA GLY A 220 -9.01 -19.40 -15.55
C GLY A 220 -7.52 -19.51 -15.16
N VAL A 221 -6.80 -18.39 -15.06
CA VAL A 221 -5.39 -18.38 -14.65
C VAL A 221 -5.28 -18.50 -13.13
N GLU A 222 -4.65 -19.57 -12.66
CA GLU A 222 -4.38 -19.80 -11.24
C GLU A 222 -2.89 -19.56 -10.95
N PHE A 223 -2.61 -18.60 -10.09
CA PHE A 223 -1.25 -18.34 -9.60
C PHE A 223 -0.93 -19.29 -8.45
N SER A 224 -0.04 -20.25 -8.67
CA SER A 224 0.40 -21.21 -7.62
C SER A 224 1.54 -20.65 -6.76
N THR A 225 2.15 -19.56 -7.17
CA THR A 225 3.22 -18.89 -6.45
C THR A 225 3.04 -17.39 -6.55
N ILE A 226 2.94 -16.74 -5.42
CA ILE A 226 2.85 -15.27 -5.33
C ILE A 226 4.16 -14.80 -4.70
N HIS A 227 5.08 -14.29 -5.52
CA HIS A 227 6.29 -13.64 -5.02
C HIS A 227 5.94 -12.23 -4.56
N PHE A 228 6.33 -11.87 -3.35
CA PHE A 228 6.18 -10.52 -2.83
C PHE A 228 7.56 -9.93 -2.50
N PHE A 229 7.83 -8.72 -3.00
CA PHE A 229 9.06 -7.98 -2.76
C PHE A 229 8.74 -6.72 -1.95
N GLY A 230 9.45 -6.50 -0.83
CA GLY A 230 9.22 -5.35 0.04
C GLY A 230 10.43 -4.96 0.89
N ASP A 231 10.56 -3.65 1.21
CA ASP A 231 11.68 -3.12 2.00
C ASP A 231 11.42 -3.18 3.51
N LYS A 232 10.16 -3.15 3.93
CA LYS A 232 9.76 -3.18 5.33
C LYS A 232 9.20 -4.54 5.74
N ALA A 233 9.89 -5.60 5.30
CA ALA A 233 9.54 -7.00 5.54
C ALA A 233 10.04 -7.51 6.92
N PHE A 234 9.90 -6.71 7.97
CA PHE A 234 10.25 -7.03 9.36
C PHE A 234 9.06 -6.76 10.27
N GLU A 235 9.02 -7.38 11.44
CA GLU A 235 7.91 -7.23 12.39
C GLU A 235 7.63 -5.75 12.75
N GLY A 236 6.40 -5.31 12.48
CA GLY A 236 5.98 -3.91 12.60
C GLY A 236 6.20 -3.05 11.35
N GLY A 237 6.84 -3.55 10.30
CA GLY A 237 6.88 -2.94 8.98
C GLY A 237 5.57 -3.15 8.23
N ASN A 238 5.23 -2.27 7.30
CA ASN A 238 3.97 -2.36 6.54
C ASN A 238 3.94 -3.46 5.47
N ASP A 239 5.08 -4.16 5.25
CA ASP A 239 5.20 -5.31 4.36
C ASP A 239 5.16 -6.63 5.11
N TRP A 240 5.21 -6.58 6.45
CA TRP A 240 5.39 -7.77 7.27
C TRP A 240 4.27 -8.80 7.06
N GLU A 241 3.02 -8.38 7.13
CA GLU A 241 1.86 -9.26 7.04
C GLU A 241 1.82 -10.01 5.71
N ILE A 242 2.06 -9.33 4.60
CA ILE A 242 2.08 -9.97 3.27
C ILE A 242 3.37 -10.78 3.04
N TYR A 243 4.49 -10.36 3.64
CA TYR A 243 5.77 -11.06 3.54
C TYR A 243 5.72 -12.44 4.19
N ILE A 244 5.04 -12.57 5.36
CA ILE A 244 4.92 -13.84 6.10
C ILE A 244 3.62 -14.62 5.77
N ASP A 245 2.75 -14.08 4.92
CA ASP A 245 1.49 -14.75 4.56
C ASP A 245 1.79 -16.08 3.87
N LYS A 246 1.08 -17.13 4.29
CA LYS A 246 1.24 -18.49 3.74
C LYS A 246 0.99 -18.62 2.24
N ARG A 247 0.33 -17.65 1.63
CA ARG A 247 0.03 -17.58 0.18
C ARG A 247 1.19 -16.99 -0.61
N THR A 248 2.14 -16.33 0.05
CA THR A 248 3.23 -15.63 -0.61
C THR A 248 4.58 -16.28 -0.35
N THR A 249 5.52 -16.01 -1.25
CA THR A 249 6.95 -16.22 -1.05
C THR A 249 7.58 -14.83 -0.94
N GLY A 250 7.90 -14.42 0.29
CA GLY A 250 8.42 -13.09 0.59
C GLY A 250 9.91 -12.95 0.24
N HIS A 251 10.26 -11.83 -0.38
CA HIS A 251 11.62 -11.41 -0.70
C HIS A 251 11.87 -10.04 -0.06
N ALA A 252 12.70 -10.02 1.00
CA ALA A 252 13.12 -8.77 1.62
C ALA A 252 14.20 -8.11 0.76
N VAL A 253 14.03 -6.84 0.47
CA VAL A 253 14.98 -5.98 -0.25
C VAL A 253 15.28 -4.74 0.57
N ASN A 254 16.35 -4.03 0.27
CA ASN A 254 16.67 -2.77 0.95
C ASN A 254 16.59 -1.58 0.00
N THR A 255 16.75 -1.85 -1.29
CA THR A 255 16.80 -0.81 -2.35
C THR A 255 16.17 -1.32 -3.64
N PRO A 256 15.78 -0.43 -4.56
CA PRO A 256 15.35 -0.83 -5.91
C PRO A 256 16.40 -1.64 -6.68
N GLU A 257 17.68 -1.40 -6.43
CA GLU A 257 18.80 -2.13 -7.04
C GLU A 257 18.81 -3.59 -6.59
N ASP A 258 18.49 -3.88 -5.32
CA ASP A 258 18.34 -5.24 -4.81
C ASP A 258 17.19 -5.96 -5.53
N THR A 259 16.07 -5.25 -5.71
CA THR A 259 14.92 -5.77 -6.45
C THR A 259 15.30 -6.12 -7.89
N MET A 260 15.96 -5.20 -8.59
CA MET A 260 16.40 -5.45 -9.97
C MET A 260 17.34 -6.64 -10.07
N LYS A 261 18.28 -6.77 -9.14
CA LYS A 261 19.21 -7.89 -9.09
C LYS A 261 18.48 -9.23 -8.91
N LEU A 262 17.58 -9.31 -7.92
CA LEU A 262 16.78 -10.51 -7.67
C LEU A 262 15.94 -10.89 -8.90
N LEU A 263 15.32 -9.93 -9.58
CA LEU A 263 14.49 -10.19 -10.75
C LEU A 263 15.35 -10.72 -11.93
N ARG A 264 16.55 -10.17 -12.14
CA ARG A 264 17.48 -10.70 -13.16
C ARG A 264 17.85 -12.13 -12.88
N ASP A 265 18.22 -12.44 -11.63
CA ASP A 265 18.64 -13.78 -11.21
C ASP A 265 17.49 -14.79 -11.31
N MET A 266 16.27 -14.41 -10.89
CA MET A 266 15.11 -15.32 -10.83
C MET A 266 14.48 -15.58 -12.21
N PHE A 267 14.52 -14.61 -13.11
CA PHE A 267 13.76 -14.66 -14.36
C PHE A 267 14.64 -14.54 -15.61
N ASP A 268 15.96 -14.59 -15.47
CA ASP A 268 16.93 -14.47 -16.57
C ASP A 268 16.63 -13.24 -17.44
N LEU A 269 16.65 -12.05 -16.80
CA LEU A 269 16.40 -10.75 -17.43
C LEU A 269 17.71 -10.00 -17.67
N ASN A 270 17.79 -9.29 -18.81
CA ASN A 270 18.97 -8.52 -19.20
C ASN A 270 18.88 -7.05 -18.77
#